data_382fe9bdcc1ac00dc660a9ef9638921f
#
_entry.id   382fe9bdcc1ac00dc660a9ef9638921f
#
_cell.length_a   1.000
_cell.length_b   1.000
_cell.length_c   1.000
_cell.angle_alpha   90.00
_cell.angle_beta   90.00
_cell.angle_gamma   90.00
#
_symmetry.space_group_name_H-M   'P 1'
#
loop_
_entity.id
_entity.type
_entity.pdbx_description
1 polymer ?
#
loop_
_entity_poly.entity_id
_entity_poly.type
_entity_poly.pdbx_seq_one_letter_code
_entity_poly.pdbx_strand_id
1 'polypeptide(L)'
;MRNFGGMKYFKHLMLRKVLLVVQFSVSLIFIISTVLLYQQTNHVLNFDYGFNKDNIINVNLYKPENYQRFLHVVASNKNIVAVSACSYLPSTGTQNGTLVYKAENLKDSLQINFLDVDSKFIDVLSLELKAGKTFPDVLDTIGENYVVVNETFVKEFD
;
A
#
# COMPACT_ATOMS: atom_id res chain seq x y z
N MET A 1 67.45 14.50 30.51
CA MET A 1 66.04 14.82 30.77
C MET A 1 65.21 14.54 29.54
N ARG A 2 64.40 13.46 29.53
CA ARG A 2 63.63 12.97 28.37
C ARG A 2 62.37 13.82 28.14
N ASN A 3 62.24 14.33 26.92
CA ASN A 3 61.16 15.17 26.45
C ASN A 3 59.80 14.45 26.51
N PHE A 4 59.13 14.39 27.66
CA PHE A 4 57.77 13.82 27.80
C PHE A 4 56.65 14.80 27.42
N GLY A 5 56.95 16.07 27.16
CA GLY A 5 55.97 17.09 26.80
C GLY A 5 55.48 17.02 25.36
N GLY A 6 56.34 16.66 24.42
CA GLY A 6 56.01 16.63 23.00
C GLY A 6 55.02 15.52 22.62
N MET A 7 55.10 14.38 23.28
CA MET A 7 54.27 13.19 22.92
C MET A 7 52.80 13.35 23.39
N LYS A 8 52.54 14.06 24.49
CA LYS A 8 51.19 14.41 24.96
C LYS A 8 50.51 15.44 24.05
N TYR A 9 51.27 16.41 23.56
CA TYR A 9 50.76 17.44 22.65
C TYR A 9 50.38 16.86 21.28
N PHE A 10 51.15 15.95 20.74
CA PHE A 10 50.84 15.24 19.50
C PHE A 10 49.55 14.37 19.63
N LYS A 11 49.36 13.67 20.73
CA LYS A 11 48.14 12.89 20.99
C LYS A 11 46.90 13.77 21.04
N HIS A 12 46.91 14.92 21.64
CA HIS A 12 45.78 15.85 21.69
C HIS A 12 45.44 16.44 20.32
N LEU A 13 46.46 16.77 19.51
CA LEU A 13 46.21 17.26 18.14
C LEU A 13 45.64 16.18 17.23
N MET A 14 46.13 14.93 17.37
CA MET A 14 45.61 13.80 16.62
C MET A 14 44.18 13.46 17.00
N LEU A 15 43.83 13.44 18.31
CA LEU A 15 42.49 13.22 18.81
C LEU A 15 41.50 14.28 18.29
N ARG A 16 41.89 15.55 18.29
CA ARG A 16 41.06 16.64 17.76
C ARG A 16 40.79 16.49 16.28
N LYS A 17 41.76 16.06 15.46
CA LYS A 17 41.57 15.81 14.03
C LYS A 17 40.62 14.63 13.78
N VAL A 18 40.79 13.55 14.55
CA VAL A 18 39.91 12.37 14.44
C VAL A 18 38.47 12.73 14.81
N LEU A 19 38.26 13.47 15.90
CA LEU A 19 36.94 13.94 16.30
C LEU A 19 36.27 14.82 15.24
N LEU A 20 37.02 15.74 14.63
CA LEU A 20 36.51 16.57 13.54
C LEU A 20 36.08 15.70 12.34
N VAL A 21 36.92 14.73 11.93
CA VAL A 21 36.56 13.84 10.82
C VAL A 21 35.31 13.03 11.14
N VAL A 22 35.21 12.46 12.33
CA VAL A 22 34.02 11.73 12.78
C VAL A 22 32.78 12.62 12.77
N GLN A 23 32.89 13.83 13.30
CA GLN A 23 31.78 14.78 13.31
C GLN A 23 31.28 15.12 11.90
N PHE A 24 32.21 15.44 10.99
CA PHE A 24 31.83 15.71 9.59
C PHE A 24 31.23 14.49 8.90
N SER A 25 31.79 13.29 9.14
CA SER A 25 31.25 12.05 8.57
C SER A 25 29.81 11.79 9.03
N VAL A 26 29.55 11.93 10.33
CA VAL A 26 28.22 11.77 10.90
C VAL A 26 27.25 12.81 10.31
N SER A 27 27.67 14.07 10.24
CA SER A 27 26.84 15.13 9.64
C SER A 27 26.50 14.83 8.19
N LEU A 28 27.48 14.36 7.40
CA LEU A 28 27.26 14.00 6.00
C LEU A 28 26.27 12.84 5.84
N ILE A 29 26.38 11.81 6.69
CA ILE A 29 25.45 10.68 6.72
C ILE A 29 24.02 11.18 6.97
N PHE A 30 23.83 12.07 7.94
CA PHE A 30 22.50 12.61 8.22
C PHE A 30 21.93 13.43 7.05
N ILE A 31 22.74 14.26 6.40
CA ILE A 31 22.32 15.03 5.24
C ILE A 31 21.89 14.09 4.10
N ILE A 32 22.71 13.09 3.76
CA ILE A 32 22.40 12.13 2.70
C ILE A 32 21.12 11.36 3.05
N SER A 33 20.99 10.86 4.29
CA SER A 33 19.82 10.13 4.73
C SER A 33 18.54 10.98 4.63
N THR A 34 18.60 12.24 5.00
CA THR A 34 17.46 13.17 4.92
C THR A 34 17.03 13.39 3.47
N VAL A 35 17.99 13.58 2.55
CA VAL A 35 17.70 13.75 1.12
C VAL A 35 17.05 12.49 0.54
N LEU A 36 17.58 11.31 0.87
CA LEU A 36 17.03 10.04 0.41
C LEU A 36 15.61 9.82 0.94
N LEU A 37 15.36 10.07 2.23
CA LEU A 37 14.02 9.97 2.81
C LEU A 37 13.04 10.92 2.14
N TYR A 38 13.45 12.14 1.85
CA TYR A 38 12.61 13.10 1.13
C TYR A 38 12.26 12.61 -0.27
N GLN A 39 13.24 12.10 -1.02
CA GLN A 39 13.00 11.53 -2.35
C GLN A 39 12.07 10.31 -2.32
N GLN A 40 12.27 9.40 -1.35
CA GLN A 40 11.41 8.23 -1.17
C GLN A 40 9.97 8.64 -0.83
N THR A 41 9.81 9.61 0.08
CA THR A 41 8.48 10.11 0.44
C THR A 41 7.77 10.73 -0.76
N ASN A 42 8.45 11.58 -1.51
CA ASN A 42 7.89 12.15 -2.74
C ASN A 42 7.52 11.09 -3.78
N HIS A 43 8.33 10.06 -3.94
CA HIS A 43 8.03 8.97 -4.85
C HIS A 43 6.75 8.24 -4.44
N VAL A 44 6.61 7.89 -3.16
CA VAL A 44 5.41 7.21 -2.63
C VAL A 44 4.15 8.08 -2.78
N LEU A 45 4.24 9.37 -2.49
CA LEU A 45 3.11 10.29 -2.60
C LEU A 45 2.61 10.46 -4.04
N ASN A 46 3.53 10.46 -5.01
CA ASN A 46 3.22 10.65 -6.43
C ASN A 46 3.12 9.34 -7.22
N PHE A 47 3.23 8.19 -6.52
CA PHE A 47 3.14 6.89 -7.17
C PHE A 47 1.72 6.67 -7.71
N ASP A 48 1.63 6.25 -8.97
CA ASP A 48 0.37 5.82 -9.56
C ASP A 48 0.08 4.39 -9.15
N TYR A 49 -0.90 4.22 -8.29
CA TYR A 49 -1.34 2.91 -7.80
C TYR A 49 -2.29 2.20 -8.78
N GLY A 50 -2.56 2.79 -9.94
CA GLY A 50 -3.52 2.25 -10.91
C GLY A 50 -4.99 2.41 -10.50
N PHE A 51 -5.27 3.25 -9.50
CA PHE A 51 -6.62 3.59 -9.08
C PHE A 51 -6.72 5.04 -8.62
N ASN A 52 -7.89 5.63 -8.78
CA ASN A 52 -8.16 6.97 -8.31
C ASN A 52 -8.28 6.98 -6.78
N LYS A 53 -7.44 7.78 -6.11
CA LYS A 53 -7.45 8.00 -4.65
C LYS A 53 -8.00 9.38 -4.25
N ASP A 54 -8.23 10.25 -5.21
CA ASP A 54 -8.61 11.63 -4.95
C ASP A 54 -10.09 11.74 -4.60
N ASN A 55 -10.40 12.55 -3.60
CA ASN A 55 -11.75 12.78 -3.08
C ASN A 55 -12.46 11.53 -2.55
N ILE A 56 -11.71 10.51 -2.14
CA ILE A 56 -12.25 9.31 -1.52
C ILE A 56 -12.18 9.44 0.01
N ILE A 57 -13.30 9.22 0.66
CA ILE A 57 -13.41 9.17 2.12
C ILE A 57 -13.65 7.72 2.52
N ASN A 58 -12.73 7.18 3.31
CA ASN A 58 -12.90 5.85 3.89
C ASN A 58 -13.57 5.93 5.26
N VAL A 59 -14.65 5.15 5.42
CA VAL A 59 -15.40 5.05 6.68
C VAL A 59 -15.38 3.61 7.14
N ASN A 60 -14.76 3.36 8.29
CA ASN A 60 -14.74 2.03 8.87
C ASN A 60 -16.04 1.73 9.59
N LEU A 61 -16.80 0.76 9.10
CA LEU A 61 -18.02 0.28 9.70
C LEU A 61 -17.73 -1.00 10.49
N TYR A 62 -17.62 -0.88 11.81
CA TYR A 62 -17.33 -2.02 12.69
C TYR A 62 -18.39 -3.13 12.65
N LYS A 63 -19.58 -2.85 12.13
CA LYS A 63 -20.69 -3.81 12.03
C LYS A 63 -21.30 -3.76 10.63
N PRO A 64 -21.35 -4.89 9.90
CA PRO A 64 -21.94 -4.96 8.55
C PRO A 64 -23.39 -4.49 8.52
N GLU A 65 -24.13 -4.71 9.60
CA GLU A 65 -25.54 -4.27 9.76
C GLU A 65 -25.72 -2.75 9.57
N ASN A 66 -24.69 -1.99 9.86
CA ASN A 66 -24.74 -0.53 9.73
C ASN A 66 -24.59 -0.06 8.28
N TYR A 67 -24.20 -0.93 7.34
CA TYR A 67 -23.95 -0.54 5.96
C TYR A 67 -25.22 0.02 5.27
N GLN A 68 -26.34 -0.68 5.37
CA GLN A 68 -27.61 -0.21 4.78
C GLN A 68 -28.09 1.11 5.39
N ARG A 69 -27.90 1.26 6.70
CA ARG A 69 -28.23 2.50 7.41
C ARG A 69 -27.34 3.66 6.97
N PHE A 70 -26.05 3.38 6.79
CA PHE A 70 -25.10 4.33 6.28
C PHE A 70 -25.44 4.76 4.85
N LEU A 71 -25.72 3.82 3.95
CA LEU A 71 -26.16 4.11 2.58
C LEU A 71 -27.37 5.04 2.54
N HIS A 72 -28.36 4.80 3.38
CA HIS A 72 -29.55 5.65 3.47
C HIS A 72 -29.21 7.10 3.85
N VAL A 73 -28.28 7.28 4.78
CA VAL A 73 -27.86 8.62 5.25
C VAL A 73 -27.06 9.35 4.17
N VAL A 74 -26.15 8.66 3.50
CA VAL A 74 -25.28 9.28 2.49
C VAL A 74 -25.98 9.49 1.14
N ALA A 75 -26.98 8.67 0.79
CA ALA A 75 -27.74 8.81 -0.47
C ALA A 75 -28.47 10.15 -0.61
N SER A 76 -28.78 10.80 0.51
CA SER A 76 -29.43 12.12 0.52
C SER A 76 -28.45 13.29 0.31
N ASN A 77 -27.15 13.05 0.37
CA ASN A 77 -26.14 14.10 0.26
C ASN A 77 -25.67 14.27 -1.19
N LYS A 78 -25.99 15.42 -1.78
CA LYS A 78 -25.68 15.75 -3.18
C LYS A 78 -24.16 15.85 -3.48
N ASN A 79 -23.32 15.96 -2.46
CA ASN A 79 -21.86 16.03 -2.61
C ASN A 79 -21.21 14.65 -2.69
N ILE A 80 -21.96 13.58 -2.48
CA ILE A 80 -21.48 12.21 -2.59
C ILE A 80 -21.88 11.65 -3.94
N VAL A 81 -20.89 11.37 -4.77
CA VAL A 81 -21.09 10.90 -6.15
C VAL A 81 -21.41 9.41 -6.17
N ALA A 82 -20.67 8.62 -5.40
CA ALA A 82 -20.83 7.17 -5.32
C ALA A 82 -20.36 6.64 -3.97
N VAL A 83 -20.85 5.46 -3.61
CA VAL A 83 -20.45 4.73 -2.40
C VAL A 83 -20.20 3.28 -2.81
N SER A 84 -19.15 2.71 -2.27
CA SER A 84 -18.79 1.30 -2.46
C SER A 84 -18.31 0.71 -1.15
N ALA A 85 -18.43 -0.59 -1.00
CA ALA A 85 -17.96 -1.33 0.16
C ALA A 85 -16.85 -2.32 -0.23
N CYS A 86 -15.89 -2.48 0.70
CA CYS A 86 -14.85 -3.48 0.59
C CYS A 86 -14.52 -4.06 1.98
N SER A 87 -13.99 -5.26 2.02
CA SER A 87 -13.62 -5.92 3.29
C SER A 87 -12.47 -5.21 3.99
N TYR A 88 -11.53 -4.64 3.25
CA TYR A 88 -10.47 -3.78 3.75
C TYR A 88 -9.99 -2.82 2.64
N LEU A 89 -9.32 -1.75 3.03
CA LEU A 89 -8.82 -0.77 2.07
C LEU A 89 -7.55 -1.29 1.38
N PRO A 90 -7.47 -1.23 0.04
CA PRO A 90 -6.24 -1.56 -0.68
C PRO A 90 -5.03 -0.77 -0.15
N SER A 91 -3.86 -1.38 -0.16
CA SER A 91 -2.60 -0.77 0.26
C SER A 91 -2.46 -0.43 1.76
N THR A 92 -3.37 -0.88 2.64
CA THR A 92 -3.27 -0.65 4.09
C THR A 92 -2.49 -1.73 4.84
N GLY A 93 -1.98 -2.74 4.14
CA GLY A 93 -1.22 -3.86 4.73
C GLY A 93 -2.09 -4.99 5.29
N THR A 94 -3.40 -4.81 5.39
CA THR A 94 -4.33 -5.88 5.74
C THR A 94 -4.66 -6.67 4.47
N GLN A 95 -4.59 -8.00 4.54
CA GLN A 95 -4.86 -8.87 3.40
C GLN A 95 -5.54 -10.15 3.86
N ASN A 96 -6.56 -10.59 3.12
CA ASN A 96 -7.10 -11.93 3.23
C ASN A 96 -6.38 -12.81 2.22
N GLY A 97 -5.83 -13.93 2.68
CA GLY A 97 -5.13 -14.88 1.83
C GLY A 97 -5.87 -16.21 1.75
N THR A 98 -5.82 -16.84 0.59
CA THR A 98 -6.33 -18.20 0.38
C THR A 98 -5.45 -18.96 -0.60
N LEU A 99 -5.61 -20.30 -0.61
CA LEU A 99 -4.98 -21.15 -1.60
C LEU A 99 -5.99 -21.44 -2.71
N VAL A 100 -5.57 -21.24 -3.93
CA VAL A 100 -6.32 -21.59 -5.15
C VAL A 100 -5.60 -22.73 -5.84
N TYR A 101 -6.35 -23.69 -6.33
CA TYR A 101 -5.84 -24.90 -6.97
C TYR A 101 -6.20 -24.90 -8.45
N LYS A 102 -5.29 -25.38 -9.31
CA LYS A 102 -5.63 -25.65 -10.70
C LYS A 102 -6.62 -26.82 -10.77
N ALA A 103 -7.70 -26.65 -11.54
CA ALA A 103 -8.74 -27.69 -11.67
C ALA A 103 -8.18 -29.01 -12.22
N GLU A 104 -7.14 -28.92 -13.07
CA GLU A 104 -6.50 -30.08 -13.69
C GLU A 104 -5.49 -30.77 -12.76
N ASN A 105 -4.94 -30.06 -11.77
CA ASN A 105 -3.94 -30.58 -10.86
C ASN A 105 -4.08 -29.99 -9.45
N LEU A 106 -4.80 -30.68 -8.59
CA LEU A 106 -5.02 -30.28 -7.20
C LEU A 106 -3.76 -30.25 -6.32
N LYS A 107 -2.60 -30.68 -6.85
CA LYS A 107 -1.30 -30.54 -6.15
C LYS A 107 -0.63 -29.21 -6.45
N ASP A 108 -1.10 -28.52 -7.48
CA ASP A 108 -0.57 -27.25 -7.92
C ASP A 108 -1.43 -26.13 -7.30
N SER A 109 -0.91 -25.49 -6.27
CA SER A 109 -1.62 -24.47 -5.51
C SER A 109 -0.87 -23.14 -5.56
N LEU A 110 -1.63 -22.06 -5.71
CA LEU A 110 -1.12 -20.69 -5.64
C LEU A 110 -1.72 -19.99 -4.43
N GLN A 111 -0.88 -19.41 -3.60
CA GLN A 111 -1.34 -18.54 -2.52
C GLN A 111 -1.66 -17.16 -3.09
N ILE A 112 -2.90 -16.75 -2.95
CA ILE A 112 -3.38 -15.45 -3.44
C ILE A 112 -3.92 -14.61 -2.28
N ASN A 113 -3.88 -13.29 -2.47
CA ASN A 113 -4.60 -12.36 -1.64
C ASN A 113 -5.87 -11.94 -2.37
N PHE A 114 -6.97 -11.80 -1.64
CA PHE A 114 -8.25 -11.41 -2.20
C PHE A 114 -8.92 -10.32 -1.37
N LEU A 115 -9.82 -9.61 -2.01
CA LEU A 115 -10.60 -8.52 -1.46
C LEU A 115 -12.06 -8.74 -1.82
N ASP A 116 -12.94 -8.80 -0.83
CA ASP A 116 -14.37 -8.81 -1.07
C ASP A 116 -14.84 -7.38 -1.32
N VAL A 117 -15.55 -7.17 -2.41
CA VAL A 117 -16.00 -5.86 -2.87
C VAL A 117 -17.45 -5.92 -3.35
N ASP A 118 -18.11 -4.77 -3.36
CA ASP A 118 -19.42 -4.64 -4.02
C ASP A 118 -19.28 -4.36 -5.52
N SER A 119 -20.42 -4.34 -6.24
CA SER A 119 -20.46 -4.14 -7.69
C SER A 119 -19.90 -2.79 -8.15
N LYS A 120 -19.91 -1.78 -7.31
CA LYS A 120 -19.50 -0.41 -7.63
C LYS A 120 -18.02 -0.13 -7.37
N PHE A 121 -17.31 -1.06 -6.75
CA PHE A 121 -15.93 -0.86 -6.33
C PHE A 121 -14.99 -0.47 -7.47
N ILE A 122 -15.11 -1.14 -8.61
CA ILE A 122 -14.29 -0.90 -9.80
C ILE A 122 -14.52 0.52 -10.32
N ASP A 123 -15.77 0.94 -10.41
CA ASP A 123 -16.15 2.26 -10.93
C ASP A 123 -15.72 3.38 -9.97
N VAL A 124 -15.93 3.20 -8.66
CA VAL A 124 -15.56 4.19 -7.64
C VAL A 124 -14.06 4.45 -7.61
N LEU A 125 -13.25 3.40 -7.76
CA LEU A 125 -11.80 3.52 -7.83
C LEU A 125 -11.28 3.80 -9.24
N SER A 126 -12.15 3.84 -10.25
CA SER A 126 -11.79 4.03 -11.67
C SER A 126 -10.75 3.00 -12.14
N LEU A 127 -10.91 1.75 -11.72
CA LEU A 127 -10.01 0.66 -12.11
C LEU A 127 -10.23 0.32 -13.59
N GLU A 128 -9.14 0.23 -14.34
CA GLU A 128 -9.18 -0.12 -15.75
C GLU A 128 -9.22 -1.64 -15.94
N LEU A 129 -10.30 -2.14 -16.58
CA LEU A 129 -10.39 -3.53 -16.96
C LEU A 129 -9.70 -3.75 -18.31
N LYS A 130 -8.73 -4.64 -18.36
CA LYS A 130 -8.04 -5.04 -19.61
C LYS A 130 -8.86 -5.98 -20.46
N ALA A 131 -9.68 -6.82 -19.84
CA ALA A 131 -10.55 -7.78 -20.47
C ALA A 131 -11.76 -8.10 -19.60
N GLY A 132 -12.83 -8.62 -20.20
CA GLY A 132 -14.04 -9.01 -19.47
C GLY A 132 -15.02 -7.86 -19.25
N LYS A 133 -15.80 -7.98 -18.17
CA LYS A 133 -16.85 -7.03 -17.79
C LYS A 133 -16.76 -6.75 -16.29
N THR A 134 -17.30 -5.61 -15.88
CA THR A 134 -17.51 -5.26 -14.47
C THR A 134 -18.55 -6.20 -13.84
N PHE A 135 -18.65 -6.17 -12.52
CA PHE A 135 -19.69 -6.87 -11.79
C PHE A 135 -21.10 -6.37 -12.23
N PRO A 136 -22.08 -7.26 -12.33
CA PRO A 136 -23.45 -6.84 -12.62
C PRO A 136 -24.03 -6.05 -11.45
N ASP A 137 -24.88 -5.06 -11.74
CA ASP A 137 -25.54 -4.21 -10.73
C ASP A 137 -26.48 -5.00 -9.80
N VAL A 138 -27.04 -6.05 -10.33
CA VAL A 138 -27.87 -7.00 -9.58
C VAL A 138 -27.09 -8.30 -9.51
N LEU A 139 -26.58 -8.64 -8.32
CA LEU A 139 -26.14 -9.99 -8.03
C LEU A 139 -27.38 -10.87 -8.12
N ASP A 140 -27.56 -11.52 -9.26
CA ASP A 140 -28.62 -12.51 -9.40
C ASP A 140 -28.48 -13.50 -8.25
N THR A 141 -29.57 -13.73 -7.56
CA THR A 141 -29.70 -14.54 -6.34
C THR A 141 -29.35 -16.02 -6.52
N ILE A 142 -28.77 -16.39 -7.65
CA ILE A 142 -28.43 -17.76 -8.04
C ILE A 142 -26.90 -17.91 -7.96
N GLY A 143 -26.32 -17.79 -6.75
CA GLY A 143 -25.04 -18.42 -6.40
C GLY A 143 -23.82 -18.22 -7.32
N GLU A 144 -23.85 -17.30 -8.26
CA GLU A 144 -22.72 -17.02 -9.14
C GLU A 144 -21.73 -16.06 -8.41
N ASN A 145 -20.53 -16.54 -8.20
CA ASN A 145 -19.45 -15.72 -7.68
C ASN A 145 -18.65 -15.16 -8.86
N TYR A 146 -18.64 -13.83 -8.96
CA TYR A 146 -17.81 -13.13 -9.94
C TYR A 146 -16.46 -12.80 -9.31
N VAL A 147 -15.39 -13.01 -10.08
CA VAL A 147 -14.02 -12.72 -9.64
C VAL A 147 -13.33 -11.87 -10.70
N VAL A 148 -12.68 -10.81 -10.26
CA VAL A 148 -11.78 -10.00 -11.08
C VAL A 148 -10.36 -10.31 -10.62
N VAL A 149 -9.49 -10.66 -11.54
CA VAL A 149 -8.10 -11.02 -11.27
C VAL A 149 -7.14 -10.05 -11.94
N ASN A 150 -5.95 -9.90 -11.39
CA ASN A 150 -4.91 -9.09 -12.00
C ASN A 150 -4.13 -9.89 -13.07
N GLU A 151 -3.37 -9.18 -13.91
CA GLU A 151 -2.57 -9.79 -14.97
C GLU A 151 -1.53 -10.79 -14.43
N THR A 152 -1.01 -10.58 -13.23
CA THR A 152 -0.04 -11.49 -12.60
C THR A 152 -0.68 -12.84 -12.30
N PHE A 153 -1.90 -12.83 -11.76
CA PHE A 153 -2.65 -14.06 -11.50
C PHE A 153 -2.86 -14.85 -12.79
N VAL A 154 -3.27 -14.18 -13.87
CA VAL A 154 -3.48 -14.84 -15.17
C VAL A 154 -2.20 -15.50 -15.66
N LYS A 155 -1.06 -14.80 -15.60
CA LYS A 155 0.25 -15.32 -16.05
C LYS A 155 0.75 -16.51 -15.22
N GLU A 156 0.43 -16.55 -13.93
CA GLU A 156 0.87 -17.64 -13.05
C GLU A 156 -0.09 -18.85 -13.10
N PHE A 157 -1.34 -18.63 -13.56
CA PHE A 157 -2.35 -19.65 -13.63
C PHE A 157 -2.47 -20.32 -15.01
N ASP A 158 -1.93 -19.70 -16.07
CA ASP A 158 -1.73 -20.33 -17.37
C ASP A 158 -0.56 -21.34 -17.32
#